data_bceb83725f9168531a352c3a5005f9be
#
_entry.id   bceb83725f9168531a352c3a5005f9be
#
_cell.length_a   1.000
_cell.length_b   1.000
_cell.length_c   1.000
_cell.angle_alpha   90.00
_cell.angle_beta   90.00
_cell.angle_gamma   90.00
#
_symmetry.space_group_name_H-M   'P 1'
#
loop_
_entity.id
_entity.type
_entity.pdbx_description
1 polymer ?
#
loop_
_entity_poly.entity_id
_entity_poly.type
_entity_poly.pdbx_seq_one_letter_code
_entity_poly.pdbx_strand_id
1 'polypeptide(L)'
;MGKDRQPDAGLLKMRNRQAGLSIVEIMIAMTLGLILLTAVGGFYVAQHRNQRELSNQFAQIENGRYAMDVLTKYLENAGYYGNYVYMDDFPNASATLPSACETDAQYMYSTSTGTNALAFAVQGATSATMSATFPCIPGANLYSDNDAFLVREVDPTPVASSTLVARNVYLQAVARLKDPVITTGNKVASFTLTNLDGSAGEIRRYPPRIFYIGRCLDASAGTCSTGSDIPTLRMLELGDTGAATDFTDSPMVEGIERMVIEYGLDLKGSNHSYVDASGVTHVVQYDGAPDSYSRSLTTTDQWARVVALRITLLARAGRITAGYSDTRSYTLASGVSYTPSGTAANYKRKLFRKTVYLINVGSRRR
;
A
#
# COMPACT_ATOMS: atom_id res chain seq x y z
N MET A 1 3.85 -56.92 -91.98
CA MET A 1 3.97 -58.27 -91.39
C MET A 1 5.10 -58.26 -90.41
N GLY A 2 4.88 -58.03 -89.20
CA GLY A 2 5.88 -57.97 -88.15
C GLY A 2 5.15 -57.87 -86.79
N LYS A 3 5.13 -58.96 -86.09
CA LYS A 3 4.50 -59.14 -84.80
C LYS A 3 5.47 -58.62 -83.72
N ASP A 4 5.19 -57.51 -83.13
CA ASP A 4 5.92 -57.02 -81.95
C ASP A 4 5.44 -57.75 -80.69
N ARG A 5 6.35 -58.47 -80.06
CA ARG A 5 6.16 -59.06 -78.74
C ARG A 5 6.57 -58.03 -77.68
N GLN A 6 5.61 -57.61 -76.88
CA GLN A 6 5.86 -56.92 -75.66
C GLN A 6 6.39 -57.91 -74.58
N PRO A 7 7.45 -57.49 -73.80
CA PRO A 7 7.90 -58.28 -72.67
C PRO A 7 7.05 -57.98 -71.42
N ASP A 8 6.52 -59.04 -70.85
CA ASP A 8 5.84 -59.00 -69.53
C ASP A 8 6.78 -58.49 -68.43
N ALA A 9 6.45 -57.33 -67.89
CA ALA A 9 7.07 -56.80 -66.65
C ALA A 9 6.55 -57.63 -65.46
N GLY A 10 7.34 -58.56 -65.03
CA GLY A 10 7.07 -59.31 -63.79
C GLY A 10 7.09 -58.43 -62.56
N LEU A 11 5.93 -58.09 -62.02
CA LEU A 11 5.77 -57.49 -60.71
C LEU A 11 6.27 -58.47 -59.65
N LEU A 12 7.48 -58.18 -59.14
CA LEU A 12 8.02 -58.80 -57.94
C LEU A 12 7.17 -58.38 -56.74
N LYS A 13 6.22 -59.26 -56.41
CA LYS A 13 5.38 -59.18 -55.21
C LYS A 13 6.30 -59.40 -53.98
N MET A 14 6.81 -58.34 -53.40
CA MET A 14 7.53 -58.43 -52.10
C MET A 14 6.55 -58.97 -51.06
N ARG A 15 6.67 -60.21 -50.74
CA ARG A 15 5.98 -60.86 -49.63
C ARG A 15 6.63 -60.37 -48.34
N ASN A 16 6.02 -59.39 -47.73
CA ASN A 16 6.33 -58.99 -46.34
C ASN A 16 6.16 -60.21 -45.44
N ARG A 17 7.27 -60.79 -45.03
CA ARG A 17 7.27 -61.78 -43.95
C ARG A 17 6.99 -61.04 -42.67
N GLN A 18 5.77 -61.12 -42.10
CA GLN A 18 5.52 -60.79 -40.72
C GLN A 18 6.33 -61.75 -39.84
N ALA A 19 7.47 -61.31 -39.33
CA ALA A 19 8.18 -62.00 -38.27
C ALA A 19 7.35 -61.80 -37.00
N GLY A 20 6.85 -62.83 -36.38
CA GLY A 20 6.15 -62.81 -35.11
C GLY A 20 7.12 -62.37 -34.04
N LEU A 21 6.68 -61.37 -33.18
CA LEU A 21 7.44 -60.93 -32.05
C LEU A 21 7.64 -62.06 -31.03
N SER A 22 8.85 -62.23 -30.56
CA SER A 22 9.17 -63.13 -29.45
C SER A 22 8.55 -62.68 -28.15
N ILE A 23 8.05 -63.61 -27.34
CA ILE A 23 7.54 -63.30 -25.98
C ILE A 23 8.58 -62.50 -25.17
N VAL A 24 9.87 -62.83 -25.29
CA VAL A 24 10.97 -62.13 -24.62
C VAL A 24 11.10 -60.68 -25.09
N GLU A 25 10.90 -60.41 -26.38
CA GLU A 25 10.95 -59.06 -26.95
C GLU A 25 9.79 -58.19 -26.45
N ILE A 26 8.59 -58.78 -26.30
CA ILE A 26 7.45 -58.08 -25.72
C ILE A 26 7.70 -57.77 -24.21
N MET A 27 8.28 -58.72 -23.46
CA MET A 27 8.60 -58.50 -22.06
C MET A 27 9.65 -57.38 -21.87
N ILE A 28 10.68 -57.34 -22.72
CA ILE A 28 11.69 -56.29 -22.71
C ILE A 28 11.07 -54.94 -23.09
N ALA A 29 10.24 -54.92 -24.14
CA ALA A 29 9.56 -53.68 -24.56
C ALA A 29 8.61 -53.12 -23.47
N MET A 30 7.84 -53.99 -22.80
CA MET A 30 6.96 -53.60 -21.71
C MET A 30 7.75 -53.08 -20.51
N THR A 31 8.85 -53.72 -20.11
CA THR A 31 9.69 -53.24 -18.99
C THR A 31 10.36 -51.90 -19.29
N LEU A 32 10.91 -51.71 -20.49
CA LEU A 32 11.48 -50.46 -20.94
C LEU A 32 10.40 -49.34 -21.03
N GLY A 33 9.21 -49.70 -21.55
CA GLY A 33 8.07 -48.77 -21.61
C GLY A 33 7.61 -48.33 -20.23
N LEU A 34 7.57 -49.23 -19.25
CA LEU A 34 7.18 -48.91 -17.88
C LEU A 34 8.22 -47.99 -17.19
N ILE A 35 9.52 -48.23 -17.41
CA ILE A 35 10.58 -47.41 -16.92
C ILE A 35 10.49 -45.97 -17.50
N LEU A 36 10.27 -45.86 -18.80
CA LEU A 36 10.08 -44.56 -19.47
C LEU A 36 8.85 -43.83 -18.96
N LEU A 37 7.71 -44.52 -18.79
CA LEU A 37 6.50 -43.91 -18.25
C LEU A 37 6.69 -43.37 -16.82
N THR A 38 7.39 -44.11 -15.94
CA THR A 38 7.68 -43.65 -14.60
C THR A 38 8.61 -42.45 -14.60
N ALA A 39 9.61 -42.43 -15.47
CA ALA A 39 10.53 -41.28 -15.60
C ALA A 39 9.80 -40.04 -16.14
N VAL A 40 8.96 -40.15 -17.15
CA VAL A 40 8.16 -39.04 -17.69
C VAL A 40 7.14 -38.55 -16.67
N GLY A 41 6.48 -39.46 -15.95
CA GLY A 41 5.55 -39.12 -14.85
C GLY A 41 6.23 -38.34 -13.75
N GLY A 42 7.42 -38.75 -13.31
CA GLY A 42 8.23 -38.05 -12.33
C GLY A 42 8.63 -36.65 -12.80
N PHE A 43 9.06 -36.51 -14.04
CA PHE A 43 9.39 -35.23 -14.65
C PHE A 43 8.17 -34.29 -14.72
N TYR A 44 7.01 -34.83 -15.13
CA TYR A 44 5.77 -34.05 -15.19
C TYR A 44 5.36 -33.49 -13.81
N VAL A 45 5.41 -34.30 -12.76
CA VAL A 45 5.09 -33.87 -11.40
C VAL A 45 6.08 -32.80 -10.92
N ALA A 46 7.39 -32.97 -11.17
CA ALA A 46 8.42 -31.99 -10.82
C ALA A 46 8.19 -30.65 -11.56
N GLN A 47 7.86 -30.71 -12.86
CA GLN A 47 7.58 -29.52 -13.67
C GLN A 47 6.37 -28.74 -13.13
N HIS A 48 5.28 -29.43 -12.77
CA HIS A 48 4.11 -28.78 -12.17
C HIS A 48 4.39 -28.14 -10.81
N ARG A 49 5.21 -28.79 -9.97
CA ARG A 49 5.64 -28.19 -8.68
C ARG A 49 6.45 -26.92 -8.91
N ASN A 50 7.41 -26.96 -9.82
CA ASN A 50 8.25 -25.80 -10.16
C ASN A 50 7.42 -24.65 -10.72
N GLN A 51 6.45 -24.92 -11.60
CA GLN A 51 5.58 -23.91 -12.18
C GLN A 51 4.71 -23.22 -11.10
N ARG A 52 4.13 -24.00 -10.17
CA ARG A 52 3.35 -23.44 -9.05
C ARG A 52 4.21 -22.57 -8.14
N GLU A 53 5.43 -23.02 -7.87
CA GLU A 53 6.36 -22.27 -7.03
C GLU A 53 6.78 -20.94 -7.67
N LEU A 54 7.10 -20.94 -8.97
CA LEU A 54 7.40 -19.73 -9.73
C LEU A 54 6.19 -18.78 -9.73
N SER A 55 4.98 -19.28 -9.96
CA SER A 55 3.77 -18.45 -9.92
C SER A 55 3.57 -17.80 -8.56
N ASN A 56 3.77 -18.53 -7.46
CA ASN A 56 3.67 -17.97 -6.10
C ASN A 56 4.73 -16.88 -5.83
N GLN A 57 5.95 -17.05 -6.34
CA GLN A 57 7.01 -16.06 -6.19
C GLN A 57 6.74 -14.80 -7.02
N PHE A 58 6.25 -14.96 -8.24
CA PHE A 58 5.87 -13.82 -9.09
C PHE A 58 4.73 -13.01 -8.45
N ALA A 59 3.66 -13.68 -8.00
CA ALA A 59 2.56 -13.01 -7.32
C ALA A 59 3.04 -12.25 -6.06
N GLN A 60 3.93 -12.84 -5.27
CA GLN A 60 4.52 -12.19 -4.10
C GLN A 60 5.30 -10.92 -4.46
N ILE A 61 6.11 -10.96 -5.53
CA ILE A 61 6.90 -9.81 -5.97
C ILE A 61 5.99 -8.72 -6.53
N GLU A 62 5.00 -9.11 -7.31
CA GLU A 62 4.01 -8.20 -7.90
C GLU A 62 3.19 -7.51 -6.82
N ASN A 63 2.63 -8.26 -5.87
CA ASN A 63 1.86 -7.72 -4.75
C ASN A 63 2.70 -6.76 -3.89
N GLY A 64 3.95 -7.12 -3.58
CA GLY A 64 4.85 -6.25 -2.82
C GLY A 64 5.18 -4.94 -3.53
N ARG A 65 5.40 -4.98 -4.85
CA ARG A 65 5.62 -3.77 -5.67
C ARG A 65 4.36 -2.93 -5.76
N TYR A 66 3.23 -3.56 -6.07
CA TYR A 66 1.95 -2.87 -6.20
C TYR A 66 1.54 -2.20 -4.88
N ALA A 67 1.71 -2.87 -3.74
CA ALA A 67 1.48 -2.27 -2.43
C ALA A 67 2.36 -1.02 -2.20
N MET A 68 3.64 -1.10 -2.55
CA MET A 68 4.56 0.03 -2.43
C MET A 68 4.17 1.19 -3.36
N ASP A 69 3.73 0.91 -4.58
CA ASP A 69 3.30 1.92 -5.56
C ASP A 69 1.99 2.59 -5.12
N VAL A 70 1.02 1.82 -4.60
CA VAL A 70 -0.22 2.36 -4.03
C VAL A 70 0.08 3.32 -2.88
N LEU A 71 0.87 2.88 -1.89
CA LEU A 71 1.23 3.72 -0.75
C LEU A 71 2.01 4.98 -1.18
N THR A 72 2.91 4.84 -2.15
CA THR A 72 3.67 5.96 -2.71
C THR A 72 2.74 7.02 -3.29
N LYS A 73 1.77 6.62 -4.11
CA LYS A 73 0.82 7.53 -4.76
C LYS A 73 0.05 8.39 -3.76
N TYR A 74 -0.45 7.78 -2.67
CA TYR A 74 -1.16 8.52 -1.63
C TYR A 74 -0.23 9.44 -0.83
N LEU A 75 1.00 9.01 -0.56
CA LEU A 75 1.96 9.82 0.18
C LEU A 75 2.52 10.99 -0.62
N GLU A 76 2.71 10.84 -1.93
CA GLU A 76 3.12 11.94 -2.80
C GLU A 76 2.08 13.07 -2.84
N ASN A 77 0.80 12.73 -2.68
CA ASN A 77 -0.30 13.69 -2.60
C ASN A 77 -0.58 14.18 -1.17
N ALA A 78 0.00 13.55 -0.15
CA ALA A 78 -0.22 13.95 1.24
C ALA A 78 0.07 15.44 1.45
N GLY A 79 -0.85 16.12 2.16
CA GLY A 79 -0.77 17.56 2.37
C GLY A 79 -1.18 18.42 1.17
N TYR A 80 -1.66 17.81 0.08
CA TYR A 80 -2.28 18.60 -0.99
C TYR A 80 -3.69 19.01 -0.58
N TYR A 81 -3.92 20.32 -0.47
CA TYR A 81 -5.20 20.90 -0.04
C TYR A 81 -5.73 21.95 -1.03
N GLY A 82 -5.42 21.77 -2.33
CA GLY A 82 -5.83 22.69 -3.37
C GLY A 82 -5.21 24.09 -3.16
N ASN A 83 -6.06 25.10 -3.13
CA ASN A 83 -5.63 26.50 -2.98
C ASN A 83 -5.33 26.91 -1.50
N TYR A 84 -5.31 25.98 -0.56
CA TYR A 84 -4.92 26.27 0.81
C TYR A 84 -3.40 26.43 0.90
N VAL A 85 -2.96 27.67 1.09
CA VAL A 85 -1.52 28.04 1.04
C VAL A 85 -0.96 28.39 2.43
N TYR A 86 -1.85 28.64 3.41
CA TYR A 86 -1.41 29.06 4.73
C TYR A 86 -0.87 27.88 5.55
N MET A 87 0.42 27.94 5.80
CA MET A 87 1.13 27.01 6.67
C MET A 87 1.86 27.70 7.83
N ASP A 88 1.59 29.00 8.07
CA ASP A 88 2.19 29.75 9.18
C ASP A 88 1.77 29.22 10.56
N ASP A 89 0.75 28.37 10.60
CA ASP A 89 0.32 27.72 11.81
C ASP A 89 0.99 26.35 11.94
N PHE A 90 2.31 26.32 12.15
CA PHE A 90 2.85 25.20 12.90
C PHE A 90 2.07 25.13 14.22
N PRO A 91 1.43 24.00 14.52
CA PRO A 91 0.73 23.88 15.77
C PRO A 91 1.74 24.21 16.87
N ASN A 92 1.41 25.24 17.67
CA ASN A 92 2.18 25.52 18.87
C ASN A 92 2.32 24.22 19.65
N ALA A 93 3.40 24.07 20.40
CA ALA A 93 3.64 22.89 21.24
C ALA A 93 2.46 22.52 22.17
N SER A 94 1.51 23.43 22.34
CA SER A 94 0.26 23.28 23.09
C SER A 94 -0.94 22.80 22.26
N ALA A 95 -0.82 22.69 20.93
CA ALA A 95 -1.93 22.20 20.09
C ALA A 95 -2.18 20.71 20.33
N THR A 96 -3.43 20.31 20.40
CA THR A 96 -3.81 18.91 20.49
C THR A 96 -3.75 18.26 19.13
N LEU A 97 -3.11 17.08 19.02
CA LEU A 97 -3.12 16.31 17.79
C LEU A 97 -4.57 15.87 17.48
N PRO A 98 -5.10 16.18 16.29
CA PRO A 98 -6.45 15.79 15.93
C PRO A 98 -6.63 14.27 15.97
N SER A 99 -7.84 13.82 16.31
CA SER A 99 -8.17 12.38 16.24
C SER A 99 -7.93 11.87 14.83
N ALA A 100 -7.23 10.76 14.72
CA ALA A 100 -7.00 10.11 13.42
C ALA A 100 -8.28 9.45 12.87
N CYS A 101 -9.24 9.15 13.75
CA CYS A 101 -10.54 8.57 13.43
C CYS A 101 -11.68 9.60 13.49
N GLU A 102 -11.38 10.88 13.29
CA GLU A 102 -12.39 11.93 13.30
C GLU A 102 -13.35 11.79 12.12
N THR A 103 -14.63 11.78 12.40
CA THR A 103 -15.70 11.69 11.39
C THR A 103 -16.50 12.98 11.26
N ASP A 104 -16.44 13.86 12.27
CA ASP A 104 -17.13 15.15 12.23
C ASP A 104 -16.20 16.24 11.68
N ALA A 105 -16.57 16.79 10.54
CA ALA A 105 -15.82 17.84 9.87
C ALA A 105 -15.50 19.07 10.73
N GLN A 106 -16.37 19.41 11.71
CA GLN A 106 -16.15 20.56 12.60
C GLN A 106 -14.95 20.39 13.54
N TYR A 107 -14.56 19.13 13.85
CA TYR A 107 -13.38 18.86 14.68
C TYR A 107 -12.10 18.64 13.85
N MET A 108 -12.20 18.64 12.52
CA MET A 108 -11.05 18.59 11.64
C MET A 108 -10.40 19.96 11.47
N TYR A 109 -11.20 21.02 11.45
CA TYR A 109 -10.72 22.40 11.44
C TYR A 109 -11.68 23.30 12.25
N SER A 110 -11.13 23.98 13.25
CA SER A 110 -11.90 24.93 14.08
C SER A 110 -10.99 25.98 14.68
N THR A 111 -11.27 27.23 14.38
CA THR A 111 -10.58 28.39 14.97
C THR A 111 -10.93 28.59 16.45
N SER A 112 -12.13 28.17 16.87
CA SER A 112 -12.59 28.31 18.26
C SER A 112 -11.91 27.33 19.22
N THR A 113 -11.57 26.12 18.74
CA THR A 113 -10.90 25.08 19.54
C THR A 113 -9.39 25.00 19.26
N GLY A 114 -8.88 25.73 18.28
CA GLY A 114 -7.49 25.66 17.84
C GLY A 114 -7.13 24.34 17.12
N THR A 115 -8.14 23.60 16.66
CA THR A 115 -7.90 22.34 15.95
C THR A 115 -7.61 22.61 14.48
N ASN A 116 -6.50 22.07 13.97
CA ASN A 116 -6.14 22.15 12.56
C ASN A 116 -5.55 20.83 12.06
N ALA A 117 -6.39 19.96 11.52
CA ALA A 117 -5.94 18.67 10.97
C ALA A 117 -5.11 18.83 9.68
N LEU A 118 -5.26 19.96 8.97
CA LEU A 118 -4.50 20.21 7.74
C LEU A 118 -3.00 20.46 8.00
N ALA A 119 -2.63 20.83 9.24
CA ALA A 119 -1.24 20.96 9.64
C ALA A 119 -0.49 19.61 9.70
N PHE A 120 -1.24 18.50 9.76
CA PHE A 120 -0.70 17.14 9.89
C PHE A 120 -1.07 16.31 8.67
N ALA A 121 -0.28 16.39 7.61
CA ALA A 121 -0.51 15.64 6.38
C ALA A 121 -0.51 14.13 6.59
N VAL A 122 0.26 13.66 7.57
CA VAL A 122 0.32 12.26 7.98
C VAL A 122 0.29 12.14 9.51
N GLN A 123 -0.24 11.04 9.99
CA GLN A 123 -0.26 10.67 11.40
C GLN A 123 -0.24 9.15 11.50
N GLY A 124 0.48 8.57 12.45
CA GLY A 124 0.59 7.13 12.50
C GLY A 124 0.70 6.56 13.89
N ALA A 125 0.67 5.23 13.95
CA ALA A 125 0.83 4.47 15.18
C ALA A 125 1.69 3.25 14.94
N THR A 126 2.48 2.92 15.95
CA THR A 126 3.12 1.60 16.05
C THR A 126 2.11 0.59 16.58
N SER A 127 2.42 -0.71 16.47
CA SER A 127 1.56 -1.76 17.03
C SER A 127 1.21 -1.54 18.50
N ALA A 128 2.10 -0.93 19.29
CA ALA A 128 1.88 -0.66 20.70
C ALA A 128 0.87 0.48 20.96
N THR A 129 0.73 1.44 20.05
CA THR A 129 -0.17 2.60 20.18
C THR A 129 -1.38 2.52 19.27
N MET A 130 -1.53 1.42 18.52
CA MET A 130 -2.53 1.24 17.47
C MET A 130 -3.96 1.48 17.94
N SER A 131 -4.39 0.79 18.98
CA SER A 131 -5.76 0.87 19.49
C SER A 131 -6.12 2.24 20.07
N ALA A 132 -5.13 2.97 20.59
CA ALA A 132 -5.33 4.31 21.12
C ALA A 132 -5.40 5.37 20.01
N THR A 133 -4.58 5.22 18.96
CA THR A 133 -4.49 6.21 17.87
C THR A 133 -5.56 5.97 16.78
N PHE A 134 -5.85 4.70 16.48
CA PHE A 134 -6.80 4.29 15.43
C PHE A 134 -7.91 3.38 15.98
N PRO A 135 -8.78 3.88 16.89
CA PRO A 135 -9.90 3.10 17.44
C PRO A 135 -10.94 2.71 16.37
N CYS A 136 -10.94 3.36 15.21
CA CYS A 136 -11.80 3.02 14.07
C CYS A 136 -11.34 1.78 13.29
N ILE A 137 -10.12 1.28 13.50
CA ILE A 137 -9.69 0.00 12.92
C ILE A 137 -10.31 -1.13 13.74
N PRO A 138 -11.12 -2.02 13.14
CA PRO A 138 -11.68 -3.15 13.87
C PRO A 138 -10.58 -4.08 14.38
N GLY A 139 -10.43 -4.19 15.70
CA GLY A 139 -9.34 -4.97 16.32
C GLY A 139 -9.34 -6.45 15.90
N ALA A 140 -10.53 -7.03 15.63
CA ALA A 140 -10.66 -8.40 15.14
C ALA A 140 -10.01 -8.62 13.76
N ASN A 141 -9.93 -7.56 12.95
CA ASN A 141 -9.34 -7.60 11.61
C ASN A 141 -7.86 -7.22 11.58
N LEU A 142 -7.33 -6.68 12.66
CA LEU A 142 -5.95 -6.23 12.72
C LEU A 142 -4.97 -7.41 12.73
N TYR A 143 -4.00 -7.40 11.84
CA TYR A 143 -2.87 -8.32 11.89
C TYR A 143 -1.80 -7.75 12.83
N SER A 144 -1.46 -8.50 13.89
CA SER A 144 -0.57 -8.04 14.97
C SER A 144 0.80 -7.57 14.49
N ASP A 145 1.48 -6.77 15.32
CA ASP A 145 2.86 -6.30 15.13
C ASP A 145 3.11 -5.50 13.84
N ASN A 146 2.11 -4.74 13.42
CA ASN A 146 2.18 -3.85 12.28
C ASN A 146 1.95 -2.40 12.69
N ASP A 147 2.53 -1.48 11.92
CA ASP A 147 2.24 -0.05 12.02
C ASP A 147 1.04 0.28 11.13
N ALA A 148 0.36 1.40 11.42
CA ALA A 148 -0.63 2.01 10.56
C ALA A 148 -0.38 3.50 10.44
N PHE A 149 -0.88 4.11 9.37
CA PHE A 149 -0.79 5.55 9.19
C PHE A 149 -2.00 6.11 8.44
N LEU A 150 -2.32 7.34 8.76
CA LEU A 150 -3.33 8.16 8.14
C LEU A 150 -2.65 9.12 7.16
N VAL A 151 -3.26 9.34 6.00
CA VAL A 151 -2.92 10.37 5.02
C VAL A 151 -4.09 11.34 4.91
N ARG A 152 -3.79 12.63 4.90
CA ARG A 152 -4.74 13.72 4.66
C ARG A 152 -4.39 14.42 3.36
N GLU A 153 -5.33 14.44 2.45
CA GLU A 153 -5.24 15.09 1.15
C GLU A 153 -6.65 15.44 0.65
N VAL A 154 -6.77 16.30 -0.34
CA VAL A 154 -8.01 16.46 -1.09
C VAL A 154 -7.90 15.81 -2.45
N ASP A 155 -9.02 15.39 -3.00
CA ASP A 155 -9.04 14.89 -4.37
C ASP A 155 -8.58 15.99 -5.34
N PRO A 156 -7.76 15.65 -6.34
CA PRO A 156 -7.15 16.64 -7.23
C PRO A 156 -8.17 17.36 -8.12
N THR A 157 -9.35 16.77 -8.32
CA THR A 157 -10.41 17.33 -9.16
C THR A 157 -11.42 18.10 -8.29
N PRO A 158 -11.66 19.39 -8.55
CA PRO A 158 -12.72 20.13 -7.87
C PRO A 158 -14.10 19.62 -8.29
N VAL A 159 -15.08 19.78 -7.40
CA VAL A 159 -16.45 19.37 -7.61
C VAL A 159 -17.40 20.56 -7.59
N ALA A 160 -18.46 20.50 -8.36
CA ALA A 160 -19.49 21.54 -8.34
C ALA A 160 -20.35 21.41 -7.08
N SER A 161 -20.83 22.54 -6.54
CA SER A 161 -21.70 22.55 -5.34
C SER A 161 -23.00 21.77 -5.54
N SER A 162 -23.47 21.63 -6.79
CA SER A 162 -24.67 20.87 -7.14
C SER A 162 -24.48 19.34 -7.15
N THR A 163 -23.24 18.86 -7.12
CA THR A 163 -22.91 17.43 -7.21
C THR A 163 -22.34 16.84 -5.92
N LEU A 164 -22.45 17.59 -4.82
CA LEU A 164 -21.94 17.14 -3.54
C LEU A 164 -22.75 15.95 -3.00
N VAL A 165 -22.04 14.93 -2.54
CA VAL A 165 -22.65 13.79 -1.83
C VAL A 165 -22.84 14.19 -0.37
N ALA A 166 -24.05 14.00 0.16
CA ALA A 166 -24.50 14.59 1.41
C ALA A 166 -23.56 14.37 2.62
N ARG A 167 -23.00 13.18 2.75
CA ARG A 167 -22.18 12.78 3.91
C ARG A 167 -20.69 12.70 3.63
N ASN A 168 -20.25 12.95 2.39
CA ASN A 168 -18.83 13.14 2.13
C ASN A 168 -18.34 14.45 2.73
N VAL A 169 -17.10 14.45 3.19
CA VAL A 169 -16.43 15.65 3.70
C VAL A 169 -15.77 16.38 2.55
N TYR A 170 -15.90 17.70 2.54
CA TYR A 170 -15.33 18.58 1.54
C TYR A 170 -14.56 19.73 2.19
N LEU A 171 -13.55 20.17 1.48
CA LEU A 171 -12.76 21.36 1.81
C LEU A 171 -12.97 22.41 0.74
N GLN A 172 -13.27 23.64 1.16
CA GLN A 172 -13.18 24.84 0.34
C GLN A 172 -12.07 25.73 0.89
N ALA A 173 -11.14 26.13 0.03
CA ALA A 173 -10.05 27.02 0.38
C ALA A 173 -9.78 28.00 -0.76
N VAL A 174 -9.31 29.18 -0.38
CA VAL A 174 -8.87 30.22 -1.32
C VAL A 174 -7.53 30.79 -0.85
N ALA A 175 -6.66 31.10 -1.78
CA ALA A 175 -5.27 31.49 -1.50
C ALA A 175 -5.12 32.74 -0.60
N ARG A 176 -6.13 33.61 -0.55
CA ARG A 176 -6.10 34.86 0.19
C ARG A 176 -6.56 34.77 1.63
N LEU A 177 -7.24 33.68 2.01
CA LEU A 177 -7.82 33.49 3.34
C LEU A 177 -7.10 32.37 4.09
N LYS A 178 -6.84 32.64 5.35
CA LYS A 178 -6.20 31.68 6.24
C LYS A 178 -7.13 30.53 6.63
N ASP A 179 -8.42 30.83 6.80
CA ASP A 179 -9.39 29.89 7.33
C ASP A 179 -10.14 29.16 6.19
N PRO A 180 -9.87 27.87 5.97
CA PRO A 180 -10.64 27.05 5.03
C PRO A 180 -11.98 26.69 5.65
N VAL A 181 -12.91 26.25 4.81
CA VAL A 181 -14.17 25.63 5.25
C VAL A 181 -14.08 24.12 5.04
N ILE A 182 -14.20 23.37 6.13
CA ILE A 182 -14.33 21.89 6.08
C ILE A 182 -15.72 21.54 6.59
N THR A 183 -16.52 20.89 5.74
CA THR A 183 -17.88 20.48 6.11
C THR A 183 -18.38 19.34 5.22
N THR A 184 -19.52 18.77 5.56
CA THR A 184 -20.16 17.71 4.79
C THR A 184 -21.02 18.28 3.65
N GLY A 185 -21.23 17.49 2.60
CA GLY A 185 -21.96 17.92 1.40
C GLY A 185 -23.41 18.33 1.63
N ASN A 186 -24.05 17.92 2.73
CA ASN A 186 -25.38 18.39 3.10
C ASN A 186 -25.42 19.84 3.62
N LYS A 187 -24.26 20.42 3.94
CA LYS A 187 -24.11 21.82 4.40
C LYS A 187 -23.59 22.72 3.28
N VAL A 188 -24.11 22.61 2.07
CA VAL A 188 -23.67 23.37 0.87
C VAL A 188 -23.62 24.87 1.12
N ALA A 189 -24.57 25.42 1.87
CA ALA A 189 -24.61 26.86 2.20
C ALA A 189 -23.41 27.36 3.00
N SER A 190 -22.62 26.48 3.59
CA SER A 190 -21.40 26.83 4.32
C SER A 190 -20.20 27.16 3.39
N PHE A 191 -20.27 26.76 2.12
CA PHE A 191 -19.21 27.04 1.15
C PHE A 191 -19.36 28.45 0.58
N THR A 192 -18.87 29.45 1.29
CA THR A 192 -19.04 30.87 0.97
C THR A 192 -17.76 31.59 0.57
N LEU A 193 -16.63 30.87 0.53
CA LEU A 193 -15.35 31.48 0.20
C LEU A 193 -15.28 31.88 -1.28
N THR A 194 -14.80 33.10 -1.54
CA THR A 194 -14.65 33.65 -2.89
C THR A 194 -13.20 34.07 -3.16
N ASN A 195 -12.77 33.85 -4.38
CA ASN A 195 -11.46 34.31 -4.89
C ASN A 195 -11.44 35.86 -5.00
N LEU A 196 -10.26 36.42 -5.29
CA LEU A 196 -10.10 37.88 -5.46
C LEU A 196 -10.91 38.46 -6.63
N ASP A 197 -11.18 37.65 -7.65
CA ASP A 197 -11.98 38.02 -8.81
C ASP A 197 -13.51 37.92 -8.55
N GLY A 198 -13.90 37.53 -7.34
CA GLY A 198 -15.31 37.34 -6.96
C GLY A 198 -15.89 35.98 -7.35
N SER A 199 -15.13 35.12 -8.05
CA SER A 199 -15.55 33.76 -8.34
C SER A 199 -15.61 32.90 -7.08
N ALA A 200 -16.47 31.88 -7.05
CA ALA A 200 -16.53 30.94 -5.92
C ALA A 200 -15.21 30.15 -5.79
N GLY A 201 -14.73 29.97 -4.56
CA GLY A 201 -13.59 29.12 -4.26
C GLY A 201 -13.88 27.66 -4.63
N GLU A 202 -12.87 26.93 -5.07
CA GLU A 202 -12.98 25.53 -5.42
C GLU A 202 -13.35 24.67 -4.21
N ILE A 203 -14.31 23.77 -4.41
CA ILE A 203 -14.71 22.73 -3.43
C ILE A 203 -14.06 21.42 -3.87
N ARG A 204 -13.36 20.74 -2.94
CA ARG A 204 -12.72 19.46 -3.18
C ARG A 204 -13.12 18.45 -2.13
N ARG A 205 -13.30 17.19 -2.52
CA ARG A 205 -13.53 16.13 -1.54
C ARG A 205 -12.30 15.97 -0.66
N TYR A 206 -12.50 15.82 0.66
CA TYR A 206 -11.46 15.62 1.66
C TYR A 206 -11.68 14.27 2.36
N PRO A 207 -11.14 13.17 1.81
CA PRO A 207 -11.25 11.83 2.34
C PRO A 207 -9.97 11.42 3.10
N PRO A 208 -9.85 11.67 4.42
CA PRO A 208 -8.76 11.07 5.21
C PRO A 208 -8.72 9.56 5.01
N ARG A 209 -7.52 9.00 4.79
CA ARG A 209 -7.31 7.57 4.49
C ARG A 209 -6.34 6.95 5.47
N ILE A 210 -6.72 5.83 6.06
CA ILE A 210 -5.88 5.08 7.00
C ILE A 210 -5.44 3.78 6.33
N PHE A 211 -4.13 3.53 6.32
CA PHE A 211 -3.54 2.29 5.78
C PHE A 211 -3.07 1.41 6.94
N TYR A 212 -3.45 0.13 6.90
CA TYR A 212 -3.10 -0.84 7.93
C TYR A 212 -3.02 -2.26 7.34
N ILE A 213 -2.44 -3.20 8.09
CA ILE A 213 -2.43 -4.60 7.69
C ILE A 213 -3.54 -5.35 8.41
N GLY A 214 -4.48 -5.85 7.62
CA GLY A 214 -5.57 -6.71 8.09
C GLY A 214 -5.23 -8.20 7.98
N ARG A 215 -5.99 -9.02 8.71
CA ARG A 215 -5.76 -10.48 8.76
C ARG A 215 -6.17 -11.21 7.48
N CYS A 216 -7.10 -10.66 6.71
CA CYS A 216 -7.68 -11.33 5.55
C CYS A 216 -8.08 -10.36 4.44
N LEU A 217 -8.28 -10.91 3.25
CA LEU A 217 -8.79 -10.20 2.08
C LEU A 217 -10.27 -9.84 2.26
N ASP A 218 -11.08 -10.79 2.69
CA ASP A 218 -12.52 -10.60 2.87
C ASP A 218 -12.85 -10.53 4.36
N ALA A 219 -13.21 -9.33 4.80
CA ALA A 219 -13.67 -9.03 6.15
C ALA A 219 -15.16 -8.63 6.11
N SER A 220 -15.97 -9.37 5.38
CA SER A 220 -17.43 -9.18 5.40
C SER A 220 -17.95 -9.28 6.84
N ALA A 221 -18.78 -8.34 7.25
CA ALA A 221 -19.30 -8.21 8.62
C ALA A 221 -18.24 -7.94 9.72
N GLY A 222 -17.08 -7.38 9.37
CA GLY A 222 -16.07 -6.95 10.35
C GLY A 222 -15.21 -8.08 10.94
N THR A 223 -15.32 -9.30 10.43
CA THR A 223 -14.52 -10.44 10.91
C THR A 223 -13.96 -11.26 9.74
N CYS A 224 -12.72 -11.72 9.89
CA CYS A 224 -12.12 -12.63 8.93
C CYS A 224 -12.77 -14.02 9.01
N SER A 225 -13.09 -14.61 7.88
CA SER A 225 -13.52 -16.01 7.82
C SER A 225 -12.42 -16.94 8.35
N THR A 226 -12.80 -17.94 9.14
CA THR A 226 -11.85 -18.91 9.71
C THR A 226 -11.10 -19.62 8.57
N GLY A 227 -9.78 -19.56 8.57
CA GLY A 227 -8.92 -20.25 7.61
C GLY A 227 -8.45 -19.42 6.39
N SER A 228 -8.84 -18.17 6.27
CA SER A 228 -8.40 -17.27 5.17
C SER A 228 -7.37 -16.23 5.62
N ASP A 229 -6.50 -16.55 6.55
CA ASP A 229 -5.49 -15.63 7.12
C ASP A 229 -4.39 -15.29 6.10
N ILE A 230 -4.77 -14.61 5.02
CA ILE A 230 -3.82 -13.99 4.10
C ILE A 230 -3.70 -12.51 4.52
N PRO A 231 -2.58 -12.12 5.16
CA PRO A 231 -2.37 -10.73 5.57
C PRO A 231 -2.52 -9.80 4.38
N THR A 232 -3.33 -8.76 4.53
CA THR A 232 -3.74 -7.90 3.42
C THR A 232 -3.54 -6.44 3.80
N LEU A 233 -2.89 -5.66 2.93
CA LEU A 233 -2.89 -4.21 3.04
C LEU A 233 -4.32 -3.72 2.79
N ARG A 234 -4.87 -2.97 3.75
CA ARG A 234 -6.23 -2.44 3.71
C ARG A 234 -6.22 -0.93 3.86
N MET A 235 -7.28 -0.30 3.41
CA MET A 235 -7.48 1.14 3.49
C MET A 235 -8.86 1.42 4.09
N LEU A 236 -8.89 2.24 5.14
CA LEU A 236 -10.11 2.89 5.61
C LEU A 236 -10.18 4.27 4.96
N GLU A 237 -11.26 4.57 4.29
CA GLU A 237 -11.51 5.89 3.68
C GLU A 237 -12.75 6.53 4.30
N LEU A 238 -12.61 7.77 4.75
CA LEU A 238 -13.73 8.55 5.28
C LEU A 238 -14.67 8.99 4.15
N GLY A 239 -15.95 8.71 4.30
CA GLY A 239 -16.94 9.09 3.31
C GLY A 239 -18.37 8.76 3.70
N ASP A 240 -19.26 8.80 2.70
CA ASP A 240 -20.66 8.44 2.86
C ASP A 240 -20.83 6.92 2.85
N THR A 241 -21.25 6.34 3.96
CA THR A 241 -21.58 4.91 4.08
C THR A 241 -23.06 4.59 3.77
N GLY A 242 -23.81 5.59 3.30
CA GLY A 242 -25.27 5.50 3.10
C GLY A 242 -26.07 5.79 4.39
N ALA A 243 -25.52 5.55 5.56
CA ALA A 243 -26.13 5.81 6.86
C ALA A 243 -25.51 7.02 7.59
N ALA A 244 -24.19 7.16 7.52
CA ALA A 244 -23.43 8.20 8.22
C ALA A 244 -22.19 8.62 7.40
N THR A 245 -21.52 9.69 7.86
CA THR A 245 -20.13 9.96 7.52
C THR A 245 -19.27 9.04 8.39
N ASP A 246 -18.63 8.06 7.80
CA ASP A 246 -17.83 7.07 8.52
C ASP A 246 -16.75 6.46 7.62
N PHE A 247 -15.88 5.65 8.21
CA PHE A 247 -14.82 4.96 7.49
C PHE A 247 -15.33 3.68 6.81
N THR A 248 -15.06 3.58 5.51
CA THR A 248 -15.29 2.36 4.73
C THR A 248 -13.99 1.59 4.59
N ASP A 249 -13.99 0.31 4.97
CA ASP A 249 -12.84 -0.57 4.92
C ASP A 249 -12.77 -1.33 3.59
N SER A 250 -11.65 -1.18 2.88
CA SER A 250 -11.43 -1.78 1.57
C SER A 250 -10.11 -2.54 1.52
N PRO A 251 -10.09 -3.79 1.05
CA PRO A 251 -8.86 -4.52 0.80
C PRO A 251 -8.14 -3.94 -0.42
N MET A 252 -6.83 -3.78 -0.34
CA MET A 252 -6.01 -3.23 -1.40
C MET A 252 -5.07 -4.26 -2.03
N VAL A 253 -4.24 -4.93 -1.23
CA VAL A 253 -3.22 -5.86 -1.71
C VAL A 253 -3.02 -7.00 -0.73
N GLU A 254 -3.21 -8.23 -1.18
CA GLU A 254 -2.98 -9.42 -0.37
C GLU A 254 -1.49 -9.78 -0.23
N GLY A 255 -1.16 -10.58 0.77
CA GLY A 255 0.17 -11.12 0.98
C GLY A 255 1.17 -10.13 1.61
N ILE A 256 0.73 -9.00 2.15
CA ILE A 256 1.59 -8.08 2.90
C ILE A 256 1.51 -8.44 4.38
N GLU A 257 2.57 -9.08 4.88
CA GLU A 257 2.60 -9.62 6.25
C GLU A 257 3.06 -8.60 7.29
N ARG A 258 4.02 -7.74 6.92
CA ARG A 258 4.54 -6.70 7.82
C ARG A 258 4.62 -5.36 7.12
N MET A 259 4.22 -4.33 7.83
CA MET A 259 4.42 -2.94 7.47
C MET A 259 5.02 -2.21 8.66
N VAL A 260 6.19 -1.59 8.44
CA VAL A 260 6.88 -0.76 9.43
C VAL A 260 7.22 0.58 8.81
N ILE A 261 7.01 1.64 9.58
CA ILE A 261 7.12 3.01 9.10
C ILE A 261 8.08 3.78 9.99
N GLU A 262 9.01 4.51 9.36
CA GLU A 262 9.85 5.50 10.00
C GLU A 262 9.54 6.87 9.40
N TYR A 263 9.25 7.85 10.26
CA TYR A 263 8.92 9.21 9.86
C TYR A 263 10.18 10.06 9.80
N GLY A 264 10.43 10.67 8.65
CA GLY A 264 11.53 11.60 8.42
C GLY A 264 11.15 13.01 8.87
N LEU A 265 11.89 13.54 9.83
CA LEU A 265 11.65 14.81 10.47
C LEU A 265 12.60 15.88 9.94
N ASP A 266 12.06 17.01 9.54
CA ASP A 266 12.78 18.24 9.26
C ASP A 266 12.97 19.00 10.58
N LEU A 267 14.18 18.93 11.15
CA LEU A 267 14.52 19.49 12.46
C LEU A 267 15.29 20.81 12.36
N LYS A 268 15.80 21.16 11.19
CA LYS A 268 16.49 22.42 10.94
C LYS A 268 15.47 23.55 10.96
N GLY A 269 15.21 24.11 12.10
CA GLY A 269 14.30 25.23 12.29
C GLY A 269 14.83 26.22 13.29
N SER A 270 14.37 27.43 13.19
CA SER A 270 14.41 28.61 14.04
C SER A 270 15.71 28.99 14.82
N ASN A 271 16.66 28.10 15.05
CA ASN A 271 17.88 28.39 15.82
C ASN A 271 19.19 28.01 15.10
N HIS A 272 19.12 27.54 13.85
CA HIS A 272 20.34 27.32 13.08
C HIS A 272 20.60 28.52 12.20
N SER A 273 21.45 29.40 12.68
CA SER A 273 21.97 30.52 11.89
C SER A 273 23.41 30.22 11.51
N TYR A 274 23.75 30.48 10.27
CA TYR A 274 25.14 30.50 9.83
C TYR A 274 25.49 31.91 9.36
N VAL A 275 26.76 32.30 9.57
CA VAL A 275 27.28 33.58 9.08
C VAL A 275 28.04 33.26 7.78
N ASP A 276 27.69 33.91 6.69
CA ASP A 276 28.38 33.77 5.43
C ASP A 276 29.76 34.50 5.43
N ALA A 277 30.53 34.31 4.36
CA ALA A 277 31.84 34.94 4.21
C ALA A 277 31.82 36.47 4.21
N SER A 278 30.64 37.11 4.08
CA SER A 278 30.40 38.55 4.10
C SER A 278 29.95 39.04 5.49
N GLY A 279 29.86 38.13 6.48
CA GLY A 279 29.43 38.47 7.83
C GLY A 279 27.90 38.59 8.01
N VAL A 280 27.12 38.19 7.04
CA VAL A 280 25.64 38.20 7.10
C VAL A 280 25.15 36.94 7.81
N THR A 281 24.34 37.12 8.84
CA THR A 281 23.69 35.99 9.52
C THR A 281 22.47 35.53 8.73
N HIS A 282 22.51 34.30 8.24
CA HIS A 282 21.39 33.63 7.60
C HIS A 282 20.73 32.69 8.61
N VAL A 283 19.43 32.87 8.82
CA VAL A 283 18.63 31.92 9.60
C VAL A 283 18.19 30.82 8.63
N VAL A 284 18.71 29.60 8.83
CA VAL A 284 18.27 28.44 8.05
C VAL A 284 16.89 28.05 8.55
N GLN A 285 15.88 28.39 7.78
CA GLN A 285 14.54 27.86 7.95
C GLN A 285 14.52 26.40 7.54
N TYR A 286 13.44 25.70 7.81
CA TYR A 286 13.21 24.34 7.35
C TYR A 286 13.54 24.19 5.86
N ASP A 287 14.31 23.17 5.50
CA ASP A 287 14.70 22.96 4.08
C ASP A 287 13.80 21.97 3.35
N GLY A 288 12.80 21.39 4.05
CA GLY A 288 11.88 20.41 3.51
C GLY A 288 12.51 19.03 3.32
N ALA A 289 13.71 18.80 3.84
CA ALA A 289 14.40 17.53 3.80
C ALA A 289 14.46 16.90 5.21
N PRO A 290 14.41 15.55 5.31
CA PRO A 290 14.48 14.88 6.60
C PRO A 290 15.92 14.86 7.14
N ASP A 291 16.14 15.37 8.36
CA ASP A 291 17.39 15.29 9.10
C ASP A 291 17.54 13.98 9.87
N SER A 292 16.42 13.47 10.36
CA SER A 292 16.38 12.24 11.14
C SER A 292 15.14 11.41 10.85
N TYR A 293 15.22 10.14 11.20
CA TYR A 293 14.08 9.22 11.08
C TYR A 293 13.72 8.65 12.45
N SER A 294 12.44 8.71 12.81
CA SER A 294 11.90 8.12 14.03
C SER A 294 10.66 7.30 13.73
N ARG A 295 10.50 6.18 14.44
CA ARG A 295 9.32 5.33 14.32
C ARG A 295 8.19 5.76 15.25
N SER A 296 8.52 6.35 16.39
CA SER A 296 7.55 6.79 17.39
C SER A 296 7.65 8.30 17.60
N LEU A 297 6.59 8.99 17.26
CA LEU A 297 6.45 10.43 17.49
C LEU A 297 5.42 10.64 18.60
N THR A 298 5.77 11.45 19.59
CA THR A 298 4.99 11.64 20.81
C THR A 298 4.39 13.03 20.94
N THR A 299 4.91 14.00 20.19
CA THR A 299 4.47 15.40 20.28
C THR A 299 3.85 15.88 18.98
N THR A 300 2.95 16.85 19.08
CA THR A 300 2.35 17.53 17.93
C THR A 300 3.39 18.21 17.05
N ASP A 301 4.41 18.82 17.67
CA ASP A 301 5.52 19.44 16.96
C ASP A 301 6.28 18.44 16.08
N GLN A 302 6.55 17.23 16.58
CA GLN A 302 7.17 16.18 15.78
C GLN A 302 6.30 15.79 14.58
N TRP A 303 4.98 15.59 14.78
CA TRP A 303 4.06 15.27 13.69
C TRP A 303 3.98 16.37 12.64
N ALA A 304 4.01 17.64 13.06
CA ALA A 304 4.03 18.77 12.14
C ALA A 304 5.32 18.84 11.31
N ARG A 305 6.43 18.25 11.78
CA ARG A 305 7.74 18.25 11.11
C ARG A 305 7.98 17.09 10.16
N VAL A 306 7.01 16.20 9.99
CA VAL A 306 7.16 15.04 9.07
C VAL A 306 7.19 15.52 7.62
N VAL A 307 8.28 15.24 6.91
CA VAL A 307 8.48 15.59 5.49
C VAL A 307 8.76 14.36 4.61
N ALA A 308 8.99 13.20 5.21
CA ALA A 308 9.20 11.96 4.48
C ALA A 308 8.74 10.75 5.29
N LEU A 309 8.40 9.67 4.63
CA LEU A 309 8.17 8.36 5.24
C LEU A 309 9.10 7.32 4.60
N ARG A 310 9.77 6.54 5.44
CA ARG A 310 10.45 5.32 5.00
C ARG A 310 9.57 4.14 5.33
N ILE A 311 9.06 3.48 4.29
CA ILE A 311 8.16 2.34 4.41
C ILE A 311 8.93 1.07 4.15
N THR A 312 8.77 0.10 5.03
CA THR A 312 9.27 -1.25 4.86
C THR A 312 8.10 -2.21 4.86
N LEU A 313 7.94 -2.96 3.77
CA LEU A 313 6.93 -4.00 3.60
C LEU A 313 7.61 -5.36 3.52
N LEU A 314 7.07 -6.35 4.21
CA LEU A 314 7.45 -7.74 4.06
C LEU A 314 6.30 -8.48 3.38
N ALA A 315 6.47 -8.80 2.11
CA ALA A 315 5.50 -9.58 1.36
C ALA A 315 5.74 -11.08 1.57
N ARG A 316 4.68 -11.82 1.83
CA ARG A 316 4.64 -13.26 2.02
C ARG A 316 3.99 -13.93 0.81
N ALA A 317 4.50 -15.09 0.38
CA ALA A 317 3.82 -15.92 -0.61
C ALA A 317 2.44 -16.33 -0.11
N GLY A 318 1.45 -16.40 -1.00
CA GLY A 318 0.08 -16.75 -0.65
C GLY A 318 -0.09 -18.19 -0.14
N ARG A 319 0.89 -19.07 -0.43
CA ARG A 319 0.86 -20.49 -0.05
C ARG A 319 2.18 -20.93 0.55
N ILE A 320 2.11 -21.93 1.42
CA ILE A 320 3.29 -22.61 1.97
C ILE A 320 4.05 -23.34 0.85
N THR A 321 5.37 -23.40 0.98
CA THR A 321 6.26 -24.19 0.11
C THR A 321 6.65 -25.47 0.85
N ALA A 322 6.26 -26.62 0.33
CA ALA A 322 6.55 -27.91 0.97
C ALA A 322 8.06 -28.13 1.13
N GLY A 323 8.50 -28.50 2.34
CA GLY A 323 9.91 -28.73 2.65
C GLY A 323 10.75 -27.47 2.81
N TYR A 324 10.15 -26.26 2.75
CA TYR A 324 10.82 -24.99 3.00
C TYR A 324 10.61 -24.52 4.44
N SER A 325 11.67 -24.01 5.05
CA SER A 325 11.64 -23.33 6.34
C SER A 325 12.46 -22.07 6.27
N ASP A 326 11.82 -20.94 6.53
CA ASP A 326 12.46 -19.60 6.52
C ASP A 326 13.09 -19.33 7.89
N THR A 327 14.39 -19.41 7.97
CA THR A 327 15.18 -19.15 9.19
C THR A 327 15.79 -17.76 9.22
N ARG A 328 15.49 -16.92 8.19
CA ARG A 328 16.07 -15.59 8.06
C ARG A 328 15.44 -14.62 9.05
N SER A 329 16.27 -13.73 9.58
CA SER A 329 15.79 -12.56 10.30
C SER A 329 15.70 -11.36 9.35
N TYR A 330 14.57 -10.70 9.30
CA TYR A 330 14.30 -9.54 8.46
C TYR A 330 14.38 -8.28 9.30
N THR A 331 15.36 -7.42 9.06
CA THR A 331 15.44 -6.09 9.67
C THR A 331 14.42 -5.18 8.98
N LEU A 332 13.37 -4.78 9.71
CA LEU A 332 12.28 -3.95 9.19
C LEU A 332 12.54 -2.45 9.39
N ALA A 333 13.10 -2.09 10.54
CA ALA A 333 13.56 -0.73 10.86
C ALA A 333 14.72 -0.81 11.85
N SER A 334 15.27 0.33 12.27
CA SER A 334 16.29 0.37 13.34
C SER A 334 15.70 -0.23 14.62
N GLY A 335 16.35 -1.28 15.14
CA GLY A 335 15.88 -2.00 16.34
C GLY A 335 14.63 -2.85 16.17
N VAL A 336 14.10 -3.00 14.94
CA VAL A 336 12.92 -3.82 14.66
C VAL A 336 13.27 -4.92 13.68
N SER A 337 13.17 -6.16 14.11
CA SER A 337 13.38 -7.34 13.28
C SER A 337 12.23 -8.33 13.42
N TYR A 338 12.05 -9.12 12.39
CA TYR A 338 11.06 -10.21 12.35
C TYR A 338 11.72 -11.50 11.90
N THR A 339 11.58 -12.55 12.70
CA THR A 339 12.02 -13.91 12.36
C THR A 339 10.79 -14.81 12.39
N PRO A 340 10.39 -15.40 11.26
CA PRO A 340 9.24 -16.28 11.21
C PRO A 340 9.48 -17.56 12.00
N SER A 341 8.45 -18.08 12.66
CA SER A 341 8.52 -19.31 13.44
C SER A 341 7.29 -20.18 13.24
N GLY A 342 7.38 -21.45 13.60
CA GLY A 342 6.30 -22.41 13.46
C GLY A 342 5.80 -22.53 12.02
N THR A 343 4.50 -22.59 11.81
CA THR A 343 3.88 -22.69 10.47
C THR A 343 4.14 -21.47 9.60
N ALA A 344 4.37 -20.30 10.20
CA ALA A 344 4.72 -19.10 9.47
C ALA A 344 6.08 -19.23 8.74
N ALA A 345 7.01 -20.03 9.24
CA ALA A 345 8.31 -20.26 8.58
C ALA A 345 8.19 -20.98 7.22
N ASN A 346 7.06 -21.62 6.93
CA ASN A 346 6.89 -22.37 5.68
C ASN A 346 6.54 -21.48 4.46
N TYR A 347 6.46 -20.16 4.66
CA TYR A 347 6.19 -19.21 3.60
C TYR A 347 7.48 -18.52 3.14
N LYS A 348 7.64 -18.34 1.84
CA LYS A 348 8.70 -17.49 1.28
C LYS A 348 8.34 -16.03 1.44
N ARG A 349 9.37 -15.19 1.68
CA ARG A 349 9.21 -13.76 1.94
C ARG A 349 10.16 -12.91 1.11
N LYS A 350 9.70 -11.70 0.80
CA LYS A 350 10.48 -10.67 0.11
C LYS A 350 10.29 -9.33 0.82
N LEU A 351 11.41 -8.67 1.11
CA LEU A 351 11.43 -7.34 1.70
C LEU A 351 11.41 -6.27 0.61
N PHE A 352 10.57 -5.25 0.80
CA PHE A 352 10.52 -4.03 -0.02
C PHE A 352 10.72 -2.84 0.90
N ARG A 353 11.52 -1.87 0.47
CA ARG A 353 11.76 -0.63 1.21
C ARG A 353 11.80 0.54 0.26
N LYS A 354 11.13 1.63 0.63
CA LYS A 354 11.12 2.87 -0.13
C LYS A 354 11.02 4.06 0.83
N THR A 355 11.73 5.13 0.48
CA THR A 355 11.53 6.43 1.12
C THR A 355 10.70 7.29 0.18
N VAL A 356 9.61 7.85 0.70
CA VAL A 356 8.69 8.74 -0.02
C VAL A 356 8.74 10.10 0.64
N TYR A 357 8.99 11.15 -0.15
CA TYR A 357 8.99 12.53 0.32
C TYR A 357 7.58 13.11 0.18
N LEU A 358 7.13 13.83 1.20
CA LEU A 358 5.86 14.54 1.20
C LEU A 358 6.04 15.88 0.47
N ILE A 359 5.95 15.88 -0.84
CA ILE A 359 6.31 17.01 -1.71
C ILE A 359 5.51 18.26 -1.32
N ASN A 360 4.21 18.13 -1.08
CA ASN A 360 3.36 19.26 -0.72
C ASN A 360 3.68 19.84 0.65
N VAL A 361 4.21 19.04 1.57
CA VAL A 361 4.63 19.50 2.89
C VAL A 361 6.02 20.14 2.81
N GLY A 362 6.98 19.47 2.19
CA GLY A 362 8.35 19.93 2.08
C GLY A 362 8.49 21.21 1.26
N SER A 363 7.74 21.34 0.15
CA SER A 363 7.80 22.53 -0.72
C SER A 363 7.30 23.81 -0.04
N ARG A 364 6.41 23.70 0.94
CA ARG A 364 5.88 24.84 1.71
C ARG A 364 6.80 25.30 2.83
N ARG A 365 7.89 24.58 3.08
CA ARG A 365 8.88 24.88 4.12
C ARG A 365 10.16 25.50 3.58
N ARG A 366 10.26 25.62 2.28
CA ARG A 366 11.35 26.29 1.56
C ARG A 366 11.02 27.78 1.36
#